data_e1da35e965285137c5921e93496f5ce2
#
_entry.id   e1da35e965285137c5921e93496f5ce2
#
_cell.length_a   1.000
_cell.length_b   1.000
_cell.length_c   1.000
_cell.angle_alpha   90.00
_cell.angle_beta   90.00
_cell.angle_gamma   90.00
#
_symmetry.space_group_name_H-M   'P 1'
#
loop_
_entity.id
_entity.type
_entity.pdbx_description
1 polymer ?
#
loop_
_entity_poly.entity_id
_entity_poly.type
_entity_poly.pdbx_seq_one_letter_code
_entity_poly.pdbx_strand_id
1 'polypeptide(L)'
;MEYDQLIQLHNIEDYFTKEMGLQIVDMREGYAKVKLAVEKRHMNCIGSVHGGCLFSIADSAAGVAASSYGSWATTVNGNISYLSPALQVKELIGEAKAVKHGKRISVFQTEIRDEEGNLLVRAEFTYYDLKKEIGSMSSD
;
A
#
# COMPACT_ATOMS: atom_id res chain seq x y z
N MET A 1 -4.09 -12.13 -15.22
CA MET A 1 -4.15 -12.67 -13.83
C MET A 1 -5.33 -12.05 -13.12
N GLU A 2 -6.12 -12.87 -12.49
CA GLU A 2 -7.25 -12.41 -11.70
C GLU A 2 -6.78 -11.66 -10.46
N TYR A 3 -7.61 -10.73 -9.96
CA TYR A 3 -7.22 -9.93 -8.79
C TYR A 3 -6.97 -10.80 -7.55
N ASP A 4 -7.76 -11.85 -7.34
CA ASP A 4 -7.54 -12.75 -6.20
C ASP A 4 -6.16 -13.41 -6.26
N GLN A 5 -5.72 -13.81 -7.44
CA GLN A 5 -4.39 -14.38 -7.65
C GLN A 5 -3.30 -13.35 -7.40
N LEU A 6 -3.53 -12.12 -7.83
CA LEU A 6 -2.57 -11.04 -7.67
C LEU A 6 -2.44 -10.64 -6.19
N ILE A 7 -3.57 -10.63 -5.46
CA ILE A 7 -3.56 -10.42 -4.02
C ILE A 7 -2.70 -11.48 -3.32
N GLN A 8 -2.89 -12.74 -3.68
CA GLN A 8 -2.10 -13.84 -3.11
C GLN A 8 -0.63 -13.68 -3.44
N LEU A 9 -0.31 -13.30 -4.67
CA LEU A 9 1.07 -13.09 -5.10
C LEU A 9 1.74 -12.01 -4.24
N HIS A 10 1.09 -10.86 -4.07
CA HIS A 10 1.62 -9.79 -3.24
C HIS A 10 1.81 -10.25 -1.79
N ASN A 11 0.82 -10.93 -1.23
CA ASN A 11 0.86 -11.34 0.18
C ASN A 11 1.95 -12.39 0.44
N ILE A 12 2.39 -13.11 -0.58
CA ILE A 12 3.42 -14.16 -0.45
C ILE A 12 4.80 -13.63 -0.83
N GLU A 13 4.90 -12.89 -1.93
CA GLU A 13 6.18 -12.54 -2.56
C GLU A 13 6.71 -11.16 -2.18
N ASP A 14 5.88 -10.30 -1.62
CA ASP A 14 6.35 -9.01 -1.13
C ASP A 14 6.90 -9.19 0.28
N TYR A 15 8.17 -9.54 0.36
CA TYR A 15 8.80 -9.98 1.61
C TYR A 15 8.84 -8.89 2.67
N PHE A 16 9.06 -7.63 2.27
CA PHE A 16 9.12 -6.54 3.23
C PHE A 16 7.77 -6.34 3.94
N THR A 17 6.70 -6.22 3.17
CA THR A 17 5.36 -6.00 3.74
C THR A 17 4.83 -7.23 4.45
N LYS A 18 5.23 -8.42 3.97
CA LYS A 18 4.91 -9.68 4.64
C LYS A 18 5.51 -9.71 6.05
N GLU A 19 6.78 -9.30 6.19
CA GLU A 19 7.44 -9.23 7.50
C GLU A 19 6.79 -8.22 8.43
N MET A 20 6.26 -7.13 7.88
CA MET A 20 5.48 -6.17 8.66
C MET A 20 4.16 -6.74 9.16
N GLY A 21 3.64 -7.77 8.51
CA GLY A 21 2.31 -8.29 8.76
C GLY A 21 1.22 -7.57 7.97
N LEU A 22 1.59 -6.80 6.95
CA LEU A 22 0.61 -6.13 6.09
C LEU A 22 -0.09 -7.15 5.21
N GLN A 23 -1.40 -7.00 5.08
CA GLN A 23 -2.21 -7.86 4.23
C GLN A 23 -2.99 -7.04 3.23
N ILE A 24 -2.97 -7.47 1.97
CA ILE A 24 -3.84 -6.91 0.96
C ILE A 24 -5.17 -7.64 1.07
N VAL A 25 -6.26 -6.88 1.22
CA VAL A 25 -7.57 -7.46 1.45
C VAL A 25 -8.56 -7.20 0.32
N ASP A 26 -8.31 -6.21 -0.53
CA ASP A 26 -9.16 -5.95 -1.68
C ASP A 26 -8.35 -5.27 -2.78
N MET A 27 -8.76 -5.49 -4.02
CA MET A 27 -8.08 -4.94 -5.18
C MET A 27 -9.02 -4.92 -6.37
N ARG A 28 -8.98 -3.84 -7.12
CA ARG A 28 -9.64 -3.70 -8.41
C ARG A 28 -8.88 -2.66 -9.22
N GLU A 29 -9.28 -2.43 -10.44
CA GLU A 29 -8.55 -1.52 -11.30
C GLU A 29 -8.42 -0.12 -10.67
N GLY A 30 -7.19 0.32 -10.46
CA GLY A 30 -6.87 1.62 -9.87
C GLY A 30 -7.17 1.74 -8.39
N TYR A 31 -7.36 0.61 -7.68
CA TYR A 31 -7.74 0.62 -6.27
C TYR A 31 -7.10 -0.54 -5.52
N ALA A 32 -6.71 -0.28 -4.28
CA ALA A 32 -6.27 -1.34 -3.37
C ALA A 32 -6.63 -0.98 -1.93
N LYS A 33 -6.89 -2.00 -1.13
CA LYS A 33 -7.12 -1.88 0.30
C LYS A 33 -6.20 -2.85 1.03
N VAL A 34 -5.53 -2.33 2.04
CA VAL A 34 -4.59 -3.10 2.86
C VAL A 34 -4.94 -2.94 4.34
N LYS A 35 -4.55 -3.91 5.15
CA LYS A 35 -4.76 -3.89 6.59
C LYS A 35 -3.51 -4.32 7.33
N LEU A 36 -3.30 -3.71 8.50
CA LEU A 36 -2.22 -4.08 9.41
C LEU A 36 -2.77 -4.17 10.83
N ALA A 37 -2.63 -5.34 11.46
CA ALA A 37 -2.86 -5.48 12.88
C ALA A 37 -1.65 -4.89 13.61
N VAL A 38 -1.84 -3.86 14.42
CA VAL A 38 -0.75 -3.14 15.06
C VAL A 38 -0.16 -3.96 16.19
N GLU A 39 1.16 -4.12 16.17
CA GLU A 39 1.92 -4.84 17.16
C GLU A 39 3.03 -3.94 17.72
N LYS A 40 3.64 -4.38 18.81
CA LYS A 40 4.72 -3.63 19.46
C LYS A 40 5.85 -3.30 18.49
N ARG A 41 6.17 -4.20 17.56
CA ARG A 41 7.23 -3.99 16.56
C ARG A 41 6.98 -2.84 15.59
N HIS A 42 5.74 -2.36 15.54
CA HIS A 42 5.37 -1.24 14.65
C HIS A 42 5.48 0.12 15.34
N MET A 43 5.75 0.12 16.65
CA MET A 43 5.71 1.32 17.47
C MET A 43 7.04 2.04 17.49
N ASN A 44 6.98 3.36 17.65
CA ASN A 44 8.17 4.17 17.91
C ASN A 44 8.40 4.29 19.43
N CYS A 45 9.45 5.04 19.82
CA CYS A 45 9.83 5.17 21.24
C CYS A 45 8.90 6.08 22.05
N ILE A 46 7.99 6.80 21.40
CA ILE A 46 7.03 7.68 22.09
C ILE A 46 5.63 7.09 22.18
N GLY A 47 5.47 5.82 21.77
CA GLY A 47 4.21 5.10 21.96
C GLY A 47 3.18 5.26 20.86
N SER A 48 3.58 5.73 19.68
CA SER A 48 2.70 5.75 18.50
C SER A 48 3.26 4.84 17.41
N VAL A 49 2.44 4.54 16.41
CA VAL A 49 2.93 3.77 15.26
C VAL A 49 4.01 4.59 14.55
N HIS A 50 5.13 3.96 14.26
CA HIS A 50 6.26 4.61 13.61
C HIS A 50 5.87 5.18 12.25
N GLY A 51 6.31 6.42 11.97
CA GLY A 51 6.00 7.07 10.69
C GLY A 51 6.47 6.28 9.48
N GLY A 52 7.60 5.57 9.61
CA GLY A 52 8.09 4.69 8.55
C GLY A 52 7.16 3.52 8.29
N CYS A 53 6.51 2.99 9.32
CA CYS A 53 5.51 1.95 9.17
C CYS A 53 4.29 2.49 8.41
N LEU A 54 3.81 3.67 8.79
CA LEU A 54 2.69 4.32 8.10
C LEU A 54 3.03 4.63 6.65
N PHE A 55 4.25 5.11 6.38
CA PHE A 55 4.70 5.36 5.02
C PHE A 55 4.68 4.07 4.19
N SER A 56 5.17 2.98 4.76
CA SER A 56 5.22 1.68 4.08
C SER A 56 3.83 1.17 3.75
N ILE A 57 2.87 1.35 4.66
CA ILE A 57 1.47 0.97 4.41
C ILE A 57 0.91 1.77 3.23
N ALA A 58 1.13 3.10 3.25
CA ALA A 58 0.61 4.00 2.22
C ALA A 58 1.22 3.70 0.85
N ASP A 59 2.55 3.54 0.78
CA ASP A 59 3.25 3.24 -0.46
C ASP A 59 2.85 1.86 -1.00
N SER A 60 2.72 0.87 -0.11
CA SER A 60 2.34 -0.48 -0.52
C SER A 60 0.93 -0.52 -1.10
N ALA A 61 -0.01 0.19 -0.48
CA ALA A 61 -1.37 0.29 -1.03
C ALA A 61 -1.34 0.90 -2.44
N ALA A 62 -0.56 1.97 -2.63
CA ALA A 62 -0.42 2.61 -3.94
C ALA A 62 0.24 1.66 -4.96
N GLY A 63 1.27 0.93 -4.54
CA GLY A 63 1.96 -0.03 -5.41
C GLY A 63 1.06 -1.18 -5.86
N VAL A 64 0.21 -1.67 -4.97
CA VAL A 64 -0.77 -2.70 -5.31
C VAL A 64 -1.80 -2.14 -6.29
N ALA A 65 -2.31 -0.93 -6.04
CA ALA A 65 -3.23 -0.26 -6.97
C ALA A 65 -2.58 -0.07 -8.34
N ALA A 66 -1.28 0.30 -8.36
CA ALA A 66 -0.55 0.45 -9.62
C ALA A 66 -0.45 -0.87 -10.39
N SER A 67 -0.26 -1.99 -9.68
CA SER A 67 -0.17 -3.31 -10.31
C SER A 67 -1.50 -3.80 -10.88
N SER A 68 -2.60 -3.17 -10.49
CA SER A 68 -3.94 -3.59 -10.93
C SER A 68 -4.15 -3.48 -12.43
N TYR A 69 -3.31 -2.72 -13.11
CA TYR A 69 -3.38 -2.55 -14.56
C TYR A 69 -2.61 -3.63 -15.33
N GLY A 70 -2.03 -4.59 -14.61
CA GLY A 70 -1.40 -5.75 -15.24
C GLY A 70 0.10 -5.66 -15.47
N SER A 71 0.72 -4.56 -15.06
CA SER A 71 2.16 -4.34 -15.21
C SER A 71 2.78 -3.95 -13.87
N TRP A 72 4.01 -4.38 -13.63
CA TRP A 72 4.76 -3.93 -12.45
C TRP A 72 5.13 -2.45 -12.58
N ALA A 73 5.07 -1.75 -11.47
CA ALA A 73 5.42 -0.34 -11.41
C ALA A 73 6.27 -0.08 -10.17
N THR A 74 7.07 0.98 -10.21
CA THR A 74 7.94 1.34 -9.09
C THR A 74 7.68 2.77 -8.65
N THR A 75 7.84 3.02 -7.35
CA THR A 75 7.66 4.34 -6.77
C THR A 75 8.75 5.29 -7.25
N VAL A 76 8.38 6.44 -7.76
CA VAL A 76 9.35 7.49 -8.10
C VAL A 76 9.27 8.68 -7.17
N ASN A 77 8.12 8.88 -6.51
CA ASN A 77 7.93 9.98 -5.58
C ASN A 77 6.82 9.64 -4.59
N GLY A 78 6.99 10.02 -3.34
CA GLY A 78 5.98 9.87 -2.32
C GLY A 78 5.94 11.10 -1.45
N ASN A 79 4.72 11.61 -1.18
CA ASN A 79 4.49 12.76 -0.33
C ASN A 79 3.41 12.38 0.68
N ILE A 80 3.73 12.51 1.97
CA ILE A 80 2.85 12.03 3.03
C ILE A 80 2.63 13.12 4.08
N SER A 81 1.40 13.19 4.58
CA SER A 81 1.03 14.04 5.72
C SER A 81 0.51 13.16 6.85
N TYR A 82 1.13 13.27 8.00
CA TYR A 82 0.71 12.58 9.22
C TYR A 82 -0.24 13.51 9.96
N LEU A 83 -1.54 13.31 9.76
CA LEU A 83 -2.57 14.23 10.21
C LEU A 83 -2.90 14.07 11.69
N SER A 84 -2.84 12.83 12.19
CA SER A 84 -3.08 12.51 13.59
C SER A 84 -2.17 11.37 14.00
N PRO A 85 -1.66 11.39 15.25
CA PRO A 85 -0.80 10.29 15.71
C PRO A 85 -1.62 9.01 15.85
N ALA A 86 -1.02 7.89 15.48
CA ALA A 86 -1.64 6.58 15.63
C ALA A 86 -1.36 6.05 17.04
N LEU A 87 -2.16 6.51 18.00
CA LEU A 87 -2.04 6.16 19.42
C LEU A 87 -3.11 5.14 19.79
N GLN A 88 -2.69 4.07 20.48
CA GLN A 88 -3.61 3.02 20.96
C GLN A 88 -4.49 2.45 19.84
N VAL A 89 -3.94 2.38 18.63
CA VAL A 89 -4.62 1.86 17.44
C VAL A 89 -4.41 0.36 17.41
N LYS A 90 -5.47 -0.40 17.14
CA LYS A 90 -5.40 -1.85 17.02
C LYS A 90 -5.21 -2.30 15.59
N GLU A 91 -5.79 -1.57 14.64
CA GLU A 91 -5.74 -1.93 13.23
C GLU A 91 -5.64 -0.66 12.37
N LEU A 92 -4.81 -0.74 11.35
CA LEU A 92 -4.68 0.32 10.35
C LEU A 92 -5.22 -0.19 9.03
N ILE A 93 -6.02 0.64 8.38
CA ILE A 93 -6.61 0.33 7.07
C ILE A 93 -6.13 1.38 6.09
N GLY A 94 -5.43 0.93 5.05
CA GLY A 94 -4.95 1.79 3.97
C GLY A 94 -5.74 1.57 2.70
N GLU A 95 -6.12 2.64 2.04
CA GLU A 95 -6.80 2.57 0.74
C GLU A 95 -6.13 3.51 -0.24
N ALA A 96 -5.83 2.98 -1.43
CA ALA A 96 -5.22 3.75 -2.51
C ALA A 96 -6.17 3.81 -3.70
N LYS A 97 -6.26 4.99 -4.32
CA LYS A 97 -7.08 5.22 -5.51
C LYS A 97 -6.27 5.95 -6.56
N ALA A 98 -6.42 5.56 -7.82
CA ALA A 98 -5.78 6.26 -8.91
C ALA A 98 -6.36 7.67 -9.06
N VAL A 99 -5.48 8.66 -9.05
CA VAL A 99 -5.82 10.04 -9.42
C VAL A 99 -5.70 10.18 -10.93
N LYS A 100 -4.65 9.60 -11.49
CA LYS A 100 -4.41 9.59 -12.93
C LYS A 100 -3.60 8.35 -13.31
N HIS A 101 -4.04 7.66 -14.34
CA HIS A 101 -3.31 6.54 -14.92
C HIS A 101 -2.78 6.94 -16.30
N GLY A 102 -1.48 7.11 -16.43
CA GLY A 102 -0.82 7.46 -17.70
C GLY A 102 -0.10 6.25 -18.29
N LYS A 103 0.51 6.46 -19.47
CA LYS A 103 1.25 5.40 -20.15
C LYS A 103 2.47 4.93 -19.35
N ARG A 104 3.18 5.86 -18.72
CA ARG A 104 4.38 5.59 -17.92
C ARG A 104 4.24 6.03 -16.50
N ILE A 105 3.59 7.16 -16.27
CA ILE A 105 3.45 7.79 -14.96
C ILE A 105 2.00 7.70 -14.51
N SER A 106 1.79 7.22 -13.30
CA SER A 106 0.48 7.20 -12.66
C SER A 106 0.59 7.80 -11.26
N VAL A 107 -0.48 8.44 -10.81
CA VAL A 107 -0.54 9.07 -9.51
C VAL A 107 -1.67 8.45 -8.71
N PHE A 108 -1.38 8.11 -7.46
CA PHE A 108 -2.33 7.48 -6.55
C PHE A 108 -2.43 8.28 -5.26
N GLN A 109 -3.64 8.41 -4.75
CA GLN A 109 -3.90 8.99 -3.44
C GLN A 109 -4.16 7.86 -2.45
N THR A 110 -3.51 7.92 -1.29
CA THR A 110 -3.68 6.93 -0.24
C THR A 110 -4.15 7.60 1.05
N GLU A 111 -5.07 6.96 1.74
CA GLU A 111 -5.50 7.36 3.07
C GLU A 111 -5.36 6.18 4.02
N ILE A 112 -4.91 6.46 5.25
CA ILE A 112 -4.85 5.43 6.30
C ILE A 112 -5.76 5.86 7.42
N ARG A 113 -6.62 4.94 7.85
CA ARG A 113 -7.58 5.13 8.94
C ARG A 113 -7.38 4.08 10.01
N ASP A 114 -7.79 4.41 11.24
CA ASP A 114 -7.82 3.42 12.32
C ASP A 114 -9.11 2.57 12.22
N GLU A 115 -9.30 1.66 13.19
CA GLU A 115 -10.44 0.76 13.22
C GLU A 115 -11.77 1.49 13.45
N GLU A 116 -11.72 2.71 13.96
CA GLU A 116 -12.91 3.54 14.18
C GLU A 116 -13.22 4.47 13.00
N GLY A 117 -12.39 4.42 11.96
CA GLY A 117 -12.58 5.24 10.77
C GLY A 117 -11.95 6.62 10.83
N ASN A 118 -11.15 6.91 11.86
CA ASN A 118 -10.48 8.21 11.97
C ASN A 118 -9.34 8.29 10.94
N LEU A 119 -9.29 9.40 10.20
CA LEU A 119 -8.23 9.61 9.21
C LEU A 119 -6.94 10.01 9.91
N LEU A 120 -5.92 9.19 9.75
CA LEU A 120 -4.62 9.40 10.38
C LEU A 120 -3.56 9.93 9.41
N VAL A 121 -3.61 9.46 8.18
CA VAL A 121 -2.57 9.74 7.17
C VAL A 121 -3.21 9.99 5.83
N ARG A 122 -2.64 10.93 5.08
CA ARG A 122 -2.98 11.19 3.69
C ARG A 122 -1.69 11.29 2.89
N ALA A 123 -1.65 10.63 1.74
CA ALA A 123 -0.43 10.58 0.94
C ALA A 123 -0.74 10.59 -0.55
N GLU A 124 0.25 10.96 -1.33
CA GLU A 124 0.19 10.89 -2.78
C GLU A 124 1.49 10.27 -3.28
N PHE A 125 1.36 9.28 -4.15
CA PHE A 125 2.51 8.57 -4.71
C PHE A 125 2.46 8.59 -6.22
N THR A 126 3.63 8.82 -6.82
CA THR A 126 3.80 8.73 -8.26
C THR A 126 4.54 7.43 -8.56
N TYR A 127 4.00 6.66 -9.50
CA TYR A 127 4.56 5.38 -9.92
C TYR A 127 4.95 5.43 -11.39
N TYR A 128 6.02 4.72 -11.71
CA TYR A 128 6.51 4.55 -13.06
C TYR A 128 6.25 3.11 -13.52
N ASP A 129 5.57 2.97 -14.65
CA ASP A 129 5.23 1.67 -15.24
C ASP A 129 6.50 1.07 -15.87
N LEU A 130 6.90 -0.10 -15.37
CA LEU A 130 8.09 -0.79 -15.85
C LEU A 130 7.87 -1.52 -17.17
N LYS A 131 6.64 -1.55 -17.69
CA LYS A 131 6.26 -2.31 -18.88
C LYS A 131 6.67 -3.78 -18.76
N LYS A 132 6.50 -4.32 -17.55
CA LYS A 132 6.83 -5.69 -17.22
C LYS A 132 5.54 -6.38 -16.81
N GLU A 133 5.01 -7.20 -17.67
CA GLU A 133 3.72 -7.86 -17.47
C GLU A 133 3.76 -8.81 -16.28
N ILE A 134 2.75 -8.69 -15.41
CA ILE A 134 2.60 -9.57 -14.26
C ILE A 134 2.08 -10.92 -14.77
N GLY A 135 2.66 -12.00 -14.27
CA GLY A 135 2.30 -13.34 -14.71
C GLY A 135 3.32 -13.95 -15.66
N SER A 136 4.06 -13.13 -16.41
CA SER A 136 5.16 -13.63 -17.26
C SER A 136 6.40 -13.97 -16.44
N MET A 137 6.44 -13.54 -15.17
CA MET A 137 7.59 -13.73 -14.29
C MET A 137 7.64 -15.10 -13.64
N SER A 138 6.54 -15.82 -13.64
CA SER A 138 6.44 -17.12 -12.96
C SER A 138 7.01 -18.27 -13.78
N SER A 139 7.46 -18.03 -14.98
CA SER A 139 7.97 -19.07 -15.88
C SER A 139 9.46 -19.32 -15.71
N ASP A 140 10.13 -18.62 -14.83
CA ASP A 140 11.58 -18.77 -14.59
C ASP A 140 11.84 -19.39 -13.20
#